data_70a7a5f1cec8c5adc2e6b143d9b96a8f
#
_entry.id   70a7a5f1cec8c5adc2e6b143d9b96a8f
#
_cell.length_a   1.000
_cell.length_b   1.000
_cell.length_c   1.000
_cell.angle_alpha   90.00
_cell.angle_beta   90.00
_cell.angle_gamma   90.00
#
_symmetry.space_group_name_H-M   'P 1'
#
loop_
_entity.id
_entity.type
_entity.pdbx_description
1 polymer ?
#
loop_
_entity_poly.entity_id
_entity_poly.type
_entity_poly.pdbx_seq_one_letter_code
_entity_poly.pdbx_strand_id
1 'polypeptide(L)'
;VMQREQRDKDQEAAYEKQQAEIKKDEEFIQKNLVRATTTKRAQSRRKKLEKIERITPPKHKNKVRIHFSSDHPSGKEVLIFNDLTIGYPDKTMVKDISFQINKGDRVAIIGPNGIGKSTLLKTIMKQLTPKSGSIKYGASLEIGYYDQELQGLDPSKTVLDTVWDLHKTMPERDVRSILASFLFTAKDIDKTVGQLSGGQKARLTLTVLSLEHDNFLLMDEPTNHLDIEAKEV
;
A
#
# COMPACT_ATOMS: atom_id res chain seq x y z
N VAL A 1 -14.36 -0.50 -9.71
CA VAL A 1 -13.10 -1.08 -10.18
C VAL A 1 -13.23 -1.51 -11.64
N MET A 2 -14.08 -2.46 -12.01
CA MET A 2 -14.24 -2.98 -13.40
C MET A 2 -14.45 -1.88 -14.46
N GLN A 3 -15.27 -0.86 -14.21
CA GLN A 3 -15.49 0.23 -15.19
C GLN A 3 -14.26 1.11 -15.42
N ARG A 4 -13.39 1.24 -14.42
CA ARG A 4 -12.16 2.03 -14.52
C ARG A 4 -11.09 1.24 -15.28
N GLU A 5 -10.92 -0.03 -14.98
CA GLU A 5 -10.01 -0.91 -15.72
C GLU A 5 -10.37 -1.01 -17.20
N GLN A 6 -11.67 -1.03 -17.51
CA GLN A 6 -12.11 -1.02 -18.89
C GLN A 6 -11.77 0.30 -19.59
N ARG A 7 -11.96 1.44 -18.93
CA ARG A 7 -11.59 2.77 -19.49
C ARG A 7 -10.09 2.90 -19.73
N ASP A 8 -9.26 2.41 -18.78
CA ASP A 8 -7.81 2.46 -18.90
C ASP A 8 -7.33 1.58 -20.08
N LYS A 9 -7.91 0.39 -20.25
CA LYS A 9 -7.65 -0.48 -21.41
C LYS A 9 -8.09 0.15 -22.74
N ASP A 10 -9.27 0.77 -22.75
CA ASP A 10 -9.79 1.44 -23.95
C ASP A 10 -8.92 2.65 -24.33
N GLN A 11 -8.43 3.40 -23.35
CA GLN A 11 -7.51 4.52 -23.53
C GLN A 11 -6.14 4.04 -24.05
N GLU A 12 -5.62 2.94 -23.51
CA GLU A 12 -4.36 2.34 -23.94
C GLU A 12 -4.45 1.86 -25.39
N ALA A 13 -5.51 1.16 -25.74
CA ALA A 13 -5.76 0.70 -27.11
C ALA A 13 -5.91 1.88 -28.08
N ALA A 14 -6.61 2.95 -27.68
CA ALA A 14 -6.75 4.16 -28.48
C ALA A 14 -5.41 4.89 -28.68
N TYR A 15 -4.58 4.96 -27.61
CA TYR A 15 -3.24 5.55 -27.68
C TYR A 15 -2.33 4.76 -28.60
N GLU A 16 -2.23 3.44 -28.46
CA GLU A 16 -1.40 2.58 -29.30
C GLU A 16 -1.80 2.69 -30.78
N LYS A 17 -3.12 2.67 -31.06
CA LYS A 17 -3.62 2.83 -32.42
C LYS A 17 -3.23 4.19 -33.02
N GLN A 18 -3.37 5.27 -32.24
CA GLN A 18 -2.98 6.61 -32.68
C GLN A 18 -1.47 6.69 -32.93
N GLN A 19 -0.63 6.14 -32.04
CA GLN A 19 0.82 6.12 -32.20
C GLN A 19 1.24 5.35 -33.47
N ALA A 20 0.60 4.22 -33.75
CA ALA A 20 0.85 3.43 -34.96
C ALA A 20 0.47 4.22 -36.22
N GLU A 21 -0.64 4.99 -36.21
CA GLU A 21 -1.03 5.85 -37.34
C GLU A 21 -0.04 7.01 -37.51
N ILE A 22 0.35 7.69 -36.44
CA ILE A 22 1.34 8.77 -36.47
C ILE A 22 2.65 8.27 -37.07
N LYS A 23 3.14 7.14 -36.57
CA LYS A 23 4.39 6.54 -37.09
C LYS A 23 4.33 6.23 -38.60
N LYS A 24 3.21 5.65 -39.06
CA LYS A 24 3.00 5.39 -40.50
C LYS A 24 3.00 6.67 -41.34
N ASP A 25 2.36 7.73 -40.83
CA ASP A 25 2.31 9.01 -41.55
C ASP A 25 3.68 9.71 -41.52
N GLU A 26 4.43 9.66 -40.42
CA GLU A 26 5.80 10.16 -40.32
C GLU A 26 6.76 9.43 -41.29
N GLU A 27 6.72 8.10 -41.31
CA GLU A 27 7.51 7.30 -42.25
C GLU A 27 7.16 7.61 -43.72
N PHE A 28 5.87 7.78 -44.04
CA PHE A 28 5.43 8.16 -45.37
C PHE A 28 5.94 9.55 -45.76
N ILE A 29 5.85 10.53 -44.84
CA ILE A 29 6.31 11.89 -45.04
C ILE A 29 7.83 11.86 -45.32
N GLN A 30 8.60 11.15 -44.50
CA GLN A 30 10.06 11.06 -44.59
C GLN A 30 10.51 10.47 -45.96
N LYS A 31 9.84 9.41 -46.40
CA LYS A 31 10.16 8.74 -47.69
C LYS A 31 9.71 9.53 -48.91
N ASN A 32 8.74 10.43 -48.81
CA ASN A 32 8.09 11.04 -49.94
C ASN A 32 8.24 12.58 -50.05
N LEU A 33 8.93 13.21 -49.09
CA LEU A 33 9.10 14.67 -49.06
C LEU A 33 9.97 15.17 -50.24
N VAL A 34 10.89 14.33 -50.72
CA VAL A 34 11.90 14.69 -51.77
C VAL A 34 11.41 14.36 -53.18
N ARG A 35 10.34 13.59 -53.36
CA ARG A 35 9.85 13.18 -54.69
C ARG A 35 8.74 14.12 -55.19
N ALA A 36 8.98 14.79 -56.32
CA ALA A 36 8.07 15.78 -56.91
C ALA A 36 6.61 15.31 -57.06
N THR A 37 6.38 14.04 -57.40
CA THR A 37 5.04 13.46 -57.60
C THR A 37 4.27 13.17 -56.30
N THR A 38 4.95 13.02 -55.19
CA THR A 38 4.34 12.61 -53.89
C THR A 38 4.38 13.72 -52.83
N THR A 39 5.09 14.83 -53.11
CA THR A 39 5.28 15.96 -52.19
C THR A 39 3.96 16.57 -51.70
N LYS A 40 2.95 16.75 -52.55
CA LYS A 40 1.64 17.28 -52.16
C LYS A 40 0.92 16.37 -51.14
N ARG A 41 1.02 15.04 -51.31
CA ARG A 41 0.43 14.06 -50.38
C ARG A 41 1.17 14.04 -49.04
N ALA A 42 2.51 14.14 -49.09
CA ALA A 42 3.32 14.23 -47.86
C ALA A 42 3.03 15.50 -47.09
N GLN A 43 2.90 16.65 -47.74
CA GLN A 43 2.51 17.93 -47.10
C GLN A 43 1.11 17.88 -46.51
N SER A 44 0.14 17.24 -47.21
CA SER A 44 -1.23 17.06 -46.66
C SER A 44 -1.22 16.21 -45.38
N ARG A 45 -0.46 15.10 -45.35
CA ARG A 45 -0.33 14.27 -44.15
C ARG A 45 0.38 15.01 -43.02
N ARG A 46 1.41 15.80 -43.34
CA ARG A 46 2.10 16.64 -42.36
C ARG A 46 1.11 17.62 -41.69
N LYS A 47 0.32 18.34 -42.49
CA LYS A 47 -0.73 19.23 -41.97
C LYS A 47 -1.79 18.53 -41.11
N LYS A 48 -2.08 17.24 -41.46
CA LYS A 48 -3.01 16.41 -40.63
C LYS A 48 -2.37 16.09 -39.29
N LEU A 49 -1.07 15.70 -39.29
CA LEU A 49 -0.34 15.40 -38.04
C LEU A 49 -0.20 16.61 -37.11
N GLU A 50 0.00 17.80 -37.69
CA GLU A 50 0.07 19.07 -36.93
C GLU A 50 -1.25 19.44 -36.22
N LYS A 51 -2.39 18.92 -36.72
CA LYS A 51 -3.74 19.18 -36.19
C LYS A 51 -4.27 18.05 -35.29
N ILE A 52 -3.57 16.93 -35.21
CA ILE A 52 -4.01 15.80 -34.39
C ILE A 52 -3.87 16.15 -32.89
N GLU A 53 -4.98 16.09 -32.16
CA GLU A 53 -4.93 16.05 -30.71
C GLU A 53 -4.30 14.73 -30.26
N ARG A 54 -3.14 14.82 -29.63
CA ARG A 54 -2.41 13.64 -29.14
C ARG A 54 -3.11 13.09 -27.90
N ILE A 55 -3.52 11.83 -27.97
CA ILE A 55 -4.02 11.10 -26.82
C ILE A 55 -2.86 10.95 -25.83
N THR A 56 -3.07 11.35 -24.58
CA THR A 56 -2.10 11.13 -23.52
C THR A 56 -2.06 9.65 -23.17
N PRO A 57 -0.87 9.05 -23.01
CA PRO A 57 -0.78 7.66 -22.57
C PRO A 57 -1.49 7.51 -21.22
N PRO A 58 -2.14 6.36 -20.98
CA PRO A 58 -2.67 6.08 -19.66
C PRO A 58 -1.51 6.17 -18.66
N LYS A 59 -1.75 6.83 -17.55
CA LYS A 59 -0.76 6.86 -16.47
C LYS A 59 -0.65 5.44 -15.93
N HIS A 60 0.44 4.73 -16.25
CA HIS A 60 0.76 3.50 -15.56
C HIS A 60 0.87 3.82 -14.07
N LYS A 61 -0.12 3.40 -13.31
CA LYS A 61 -0.09 3.53 -11.87
C LYS A 61 0.85 2.48 -11.34
N ASN A 62 1.94 2.93 -10.75
CA ASN A 62 2.79 2.03 -10.00
C ASN A 62 1.94 1.42 -8.88
N LYS A 63 1.76 0.11 -8.89
CA LYS A 63 1.11 -0.61 -7.80
C LYS A 63 2.10 -0.72 -6.65
N VAL A 64 1.65 -0.41 -5.45
CA VAL A 64 2.42 -0.71 -4.24
C VAL A 64 2.58 -2.24 -4.19
N ARG A 65 3.80 -2.72 -4.02
CA ARG A 65 4.06 -4.14 -3.77
C ARG A 65 4.54 -4.26 -2.33
N ILE A 66 3.60 -4.51 -1.42
CA ILE A 66 3.92 -4.74 -0.02
C ILE A 66 4.37 -6.19 0.12
N HIS A 67 5.57 -6.38 0.63
CA HIS A 67 6.09 -7.69 0.95
C HIS A 67 6.47 -7.70 2.43
N PHE A 68 5.78 -8.53 3.20
CA PHE A 68 6.14 -8.78 4.59
C PHE A 68 7.00 -10.03 4.65
N SER A 69 8.16 -9.91 5.26
CA SER A 69 9.06 -11.02 5.55
C SER A 69 9.33 -11.05 7.05
N SER A 70 9.63 -12.21 7.59
CA SER A 70 10.03 -12.35 8.99
C SER A 70 11.42 -12.96 9.08
N ASP A 71 12.23 -12.46 9.99
CA ASP A 71 13.59 -12.96 10.21
C ASP A 71 13.56 -14.31 10.93
N HIS A 72 12.57 -14.49 11.81
CA HIS A 72 12.42 -15.71 12.60
C HIS A 72 10.99 -16.26 12.45
N PRO A 73 10.82 -17.56 12.14
CA PRO A 73 9.50 -18.16 12.09
C PRO A 73 8.92 -18.28 13.50
N SER A 74 7.62 -17.93 13.65
CA SER A 74 6.88 -18.22 14.87
C SER A 74 6.73 -19.73 15.11
N GLY A 75 6.44 -20.15 16.34
CA GLY A 75 6.03 -21.53 16.65
C GLY A 75 4.76 -21.95 15.90
N LYS A 76 4.43 -23.25 15.93
CA LYS A 76 3.21 -23.78 15.29
C LYS A 76 1.96 -23.15 15.87
N GLU A 77 1.86 -23.06 17.19
CA GLU A 77 0.80 -22.37 17.91
C GLU A 77 1.23 -20.92 18.11
N VAL A 78 0.45 -19.98 17.58
CA VAL A 78 0.75 -18.53 17.63
C VAL A 78 0.04 -17.89 18.82
N LEU A 79 -1.28 -18.05 18.91
CA LEU A 79 -2.09 -17.57 20.04
C LEU A 79 -3.14 -18.61 20.40
N ILE A 80 -3.35 -18.80 21.71
CA ILE A 80 -4.45 -19.61 22.24
C ILE A 80 -5.24 -18.78 23.22
N PHE A 81 -6.52 -18.65 22.99
CA PHE A 81 -7.46 -17.92 23.83
C PHE A 81 -8.26 -18.92 24.65
N ASN A 82 -8.23 -18.77 25.98
CA ASN A 82 -8.95 -19.66 26.92
C ASN A 82 -9.97 -18.84 27.71
N ASP A 83 -11.25 -19.01 27.41
CA ASP A 83 -12.41 -18.39 28.04
C ASP A 83 -12.20 -16.89 28.32
N LEU A 84 -11.59 -16.22 27.34
CA LEU A 84 -11.14 -14.84 27.45
C LEU A 84 -12.34 -13.88 27.47
N THR A 85 -12.41 -13.04 28.49
CA THR A 85 -13.35 -11.92 28.58
C THR A 85 -12.57 -10.62 28.52
N ILE A 86 -12.95 -9.73 27.61
CA ILE A 86 -12.29 -8.46 27.37
C ILE A 86 -13.21 -7.26 27.60
N GLY A 87 -12.61 -6.14 27.90
CA GLY A 87 -13.34 -4.88 28.12
C GLY A 87 -12.50 -3.85 28.85
N TYR A 88 -13.16 -2.77 29.22
CA TYR A 88 -12.62 -1.72 30.07
C TYR A 88 -13.07 -1.97 31.52
N PRO A 89 -12.50 -1.29 32.54
CA PRO A 89 -12.84 -1.51 33.94
C PRO A 89 -14.36 -1.54 34.18
N ASP A 90 -15.09 -0.59 33.63
CA ASP A 90 -16.51 -0.40 33.86
C ASP A 90 -17.42 -1.07 32.82
N LYS A 91 -16.85 -1.65 31.74
CA LYS A 91 -17.63 -2.20 30.63
C LYS A 91 -17.01 -3.47 30.08
N THR A 92 -17.74 -4.57 30.12
CA THR A 92 -17.39 -5.79 29.41
C THR A 92 -17.82 -5.67 27.95
N MET A 93 -16.91 -5.97 27.02
CA MET A 93 -17.16 -5.88 25.58
C MET A 93 -17.51 -7.24 24.99
N VAL A 94 -16.67 -8.25 25.17
CA VAL A 94 -16.89 -9.60 24.65
C VAL A 94 -16.52 -10.60 25.75
N LYS A 95 -17.27 -11.71 25.83
CA LYS A 95 -17.06 -12.82 26.77
C LYS A 95 -16.81 -14.12 26.04
N ASP A 96 -16.22 -15.06 26.76
CA ASP A 96 -16.12 -16.48 26.39
C ASP A 96 -15.44 -16.71 25.04
N ILE A 97 -14.36 -15.93 24.79
CA ILE A 97 -13.57 -16.09 23.56
C ILE A 97 -12.61 -17.28 23.76
N SER A 98 -12.83 -18.35 23.03
CA SER A 98 -11.99 -19.54 23.06
C SER A 98 -11.73 -20.00 21.63
N PHE A 99 -10.51 -19.78 21.13
CA PHE A 99 -10.04 -20.25 19.84
C PHE A 99 -8.50 -20.25 19.80
N GLN A 100 -7.95 -20.80 18.72
CA GLN A 100 -6.51 -20.89 18.51
C GLN A 100 -6.15 -20.34 17.12
N ILE A 101 -5.01 -19.64 17.07
CA ILE A 101 -4.38 -19.18 15.83
C ILE A 101 -3.07 -19.96 15.65
N ASN A 102 -2.88 -20.55 14.50
CA ASN A 102 -1.68 -21.28 14.12
C ASN A 102 -0.87 -20.49 13.10
N LYS A 103 0.40 -20.89 12.95
CA LYS A 103 1.29 -20.32 11.94
C LYS A 103 0.68 -20.46 10.54
N GLY A 104 0.63 -19.33 9.82
CA GLY A 104 0.09 -19.24 8.46
C GLY A 104 -1.42 -19.00 8.40
N ASP A 105 -2.13 -19.00 9.55
CA ASP A 105 -3.55 -18.65 9.58
C ASP A 105 -3.76 -17.18 9.22
N ARG A 106 -4.88 -16.91 8.54
CA ARG A 106 -5.37 -15.56 8.27
C ARG A 106 -6.75 -15.42 8.89
N VAL A 107 -6.85 -14.59 9.92
CA VAL A 107 -8.08 -14.43 10.71
C VAL A 107 -8.64 -13.03 10.48
N ALA A 108 -9.91 -12.94 10.10
CA ALA A 108 -10.64 -11.67 10.01
C ALA A 108 -11.66 -11.56 11.15
N ILE A 109 -11.59 -10.44 11.88
CA ILE A 109 -12.55 -10.11 12.92
C ILE A 109 -13.60 -9.17 12.35
N ILE A 110 -14.84 -9.66 12.21
CA ILE A 110 -15.93 -8.94 11.58
C ILE A 110 -17.02 -8.63 12.62
N GLY A 111 -17.57 -7.44 12.57
CA GLY A 111 -18.67 -7.02 13.43
C GLY A 111 -18.90 -5.52 13.39
N PRO A 112 -20.03 -5.04 13.94
CA PRO A 112 -20.35 -3.61 13.98
C PRO A 112 -19.32 -2.82 14.81
N ASN A 113 -19.31 -1.48 14.60
CA ASN A 113 -18.44 -0.61 15.37
C ASN A 113 -18.82 -0.64 16.84
N GLY A 114 -17.81 -0.57 17.72
CA GLY A 114 -18.00 -0.57 19.17
C GLY A 114 -18.25 -1.96 19.80
N ILE A 115 -18.21 -3.07 19.02
CA ILE A 115 -18.43 -4.42 19.59
C ILE A 115 -17.21 -4.95 20.36
N GLY A 116 -16.02 -4.35 20.18
CA GLY A 116 -14.81 -4.77 20.88
C GLY A 116 -13.67 -5.28 20.00
N LYS A 117 -13.71 -5.08 18.67
CA LYS A 117 -12.65 -5.51 17.76
C LYS A 117 -11.27 -4.93 18.16
N SER A 118 -11.15 -3.62 18.21
CA SER A 118 -9.91 -2.94 18.64
C SER A 118 -9.56 -3.23 20.11
N THR A 119 -10.56 -3.49 20.97
CA THR A 119 -10.33 -3.90 22.36
C THR A 119 -9.64 -5.28 22.41
N LEU A 120 -10.03 -6.22 21.53
CA LEU A 120 -9.37 -7.50 21.43
C LEU A 120 -7.91 -7.35 20.93
N LEU A 121 -7.69 -6.55 19.90
CA LEU A 121 -6.35 -6.28 19.40
C LEU A 121 -5.45 -5.64 20.47
N LYS A 122 -5.95 -4.63 21.19
CA LYS A 122 -5.23 -4.00 22.33
C LYS A 122 -4.96 -4.99 23.47
N THR A 123 -5.86 -5.95 23.70
CA THR A 123 -5.64 -7.02 24.69
C THR A 123 -4.56 -7.99 24.24
N ILE A 124 -4.53 -8.37 22.95
CA ILE A 124 -3.46 -9.18 22.37
C ILE A 124 -2.10 -8.46 22.47
N MET A 125 -2.07 -7.15 22.24
CA MET A 125 -0.89 -6.31 22.40
C MET A 125 -0.47 -6.07 23.87
N LYS A 126 -1.20 -6.64 24.84
CA LYS A 126 -0.99 -6.43 26.29
C LYS A 126 -1.15 -4.97 26.73
N GLN A 127 -1.78 -4.12 25.92
CA GLN A 127 -2.14 -2.75 26.28
C GLN A 127 -3.36 -2.70 27.21
N LEU A 128 -4.19 -3.73 27.14
CA LEU A 128 -5.33 -3.94 28.05
C LEU A 128 -5.23 -5.29 28.72
N THR A 129 -5.55 -5.34 30.02
CA THR A 129 -5.59 -6.59 30.76
C THR A 129 -6.93 -7.29 30.54
N PRO A 130 -6.97 -8.60 30.28
CA PRO A 130 -8.21 -9.36 30.26
C PRO A 130 -9.00 -9.23 31.57
N LYS A 131 -10.34 -9.19 31.51
CA LYS A 131 -11.19 -9.22 32.71
C LYS A 131 -11.24 -10.61 33.32
N SER A 132 -11.21 -11.66 32.50
CA SER A 132 -11.07 -13.06 32.92
C SER A 132 -10.53 -13.88 31.75
N GLY A 133 -10.15 -15.11 32.03
CA GLY A 133 -9.50 -16.01 31.04
C GLY A 133 -8.04 -15.65 30.79
N SER A 134 -7.47 -16.18 29.73
CA SER A 134 -6.08 -15.95 29.43
C SER A 134 -5.78 -16.04 27.93
N ILE A 135 -4.67 -15.39 27.51
CA ILE A 135 -4.07 -15.54 26.20
C ILE A 135 -2.70 -16.19 26.38
N LYS A 136 -2.50 -17.37 25.78
CA LYS A 136 -1.19 -18.00 25.70
C LYS A 136 -0.53 -17.60 24.40
N TYR A 137 0.67 -17.04 24.49
CA TYR A 137 1.48 -16.63 23.35
C TYR A 137 2.44 -17.76 22.98
N GLY A 138 2.56 -18.01 21.69
CA GLY A 138 3.51 -18.97 21.13
C GLY A 138 4.96 -18.53 21.35
N ALA A 139 5.88 -19.48 21.15
CA ALA A 139 7.30 -19.20 21.22
C ALA A 139 7.76 -18.29 20.07
N SER A 140 8.72 -17.41 20.36
CA SER A 140 9.32 -16.48 19.37
C SER A 140 8.30 -15.66 18.59
N LEU A 141 7.24 -15.21 19.26
CA LEU A 141 6.21 -14.39 18.66
C LEU A 141 6.62 -12.91 18.69
N GLU A 142 6.78 -12.33 17.50
CA GLU A 142 7.05 -10.92 17.26
C GLU A 142 5.82 -10.32 16.59
N ILE A 143 5.23 -9.29 17.23
CA ILE A 143 3.91 -8.78 16.85
C ILE A 143 4.05 -7.37 16.29
N GLY A 144 3.85 -7.22 14.99
CA GLY A 144 3.66 -5.94 14.32
C GLY A 144 2.20 -5.48 14.42
N TYR A 145 2.00 -4.22 14.74
CA TYR A 145 0.66 -3.67 14.90
C TYR A 145 0.43 -2.44 14.02
N TYR A 146 -0.56 -2.56 13.15
CA TYR A 146 -1.08 -1.44 12.38
C TYR A 146 -2.25 -0.80 13.13
N ASP A 147 -2.01 0.36 13.72
CA ASP A 147 -3.02 1.12 14.47
C ASP A 147 -3.92 1.94 13.53
N GLN A 148 -5.23 1.89 13.75
CA GLN A 148 -6.21 2.70 13.03
C GLN A 148 -5.92 4.21 13.13
N GLU A 149 -5.45 4.68 14.29
CA GLU A 149 -5.16 6.10 14.52
C GLU A 149 -3.76 6.51 14.00
N LEU A 150 -2.99 5.57 13.42
CA LEU A 150 -1.64 5.79 12.93
C LEU A 150 -0.73 6.43 14.00
N GLN A 151 -0.95 6.06 15.26
CA GLN A 151 -0.12 6.50 16.39
C GLN A 151 1.24 5.80 16.32
N GLY A 152 2.29 6.50 16.76
CA GLY A 152 3.65 5.95 16.79
C GLY A 152 4.61 6.58 15.80
N LEU A 153 4.10 7.36 14.83
CA LEU A 153 4.95 8.17 13.95
C LEU A 153 5.22 9.54 14.58
N ASP A 154 6.47 9.93 14.70
CA ASP A 154 6.85 11.27 15.17
C ASP A 154 6.54 12.32 14.09
N PRO A 155 5.60 13.27 14.34
CA PRO A 155 5.19 14.24 13.35
C PRO A 155 6.30 15.23 12.94
N SER A 156 7.35 15.35 13.74
CA SER A 156 8.46 16.27 13.51
C SER A 156 9.55 15.68 12.61
N LYS A 157 9.66 14.35 12.51
CA LYS A 157 10.65 13.67 11.66
C LYS A 157 10.26 13.72 10.20
N THR A 158 11.25 13.68 9.32
CA THR A 158 10.99 13.49 7.89
C THR A 158 10.56 12.05 7.60
N VAL A 159 9.94 11.82 6.45
CA VAL A 159 9.60 10.46 5.97
C VAL A 159 10.86 9.61 5.89
N LEU A 160 11.96 10.17 5.37
CA LEU A 160 13.24 9.50 5.27
C LEU A 160 13.78 9.11 6.65
N ASP A 161 13.85 10.05 7.58
CA ASP A 161 14.40 9.81 8.91
C ASP A 161 13.58 8.80 9.70
N THR A 162 12.24 8.82 9.52
CA THR A 162 11.33 7.86 10.18
C THR A 162 11.68 6.43 9.83
N VAL A 163 12.01 6.15 8.57
CA VAL A 163 12.40 4.81 8.12
C VAL A 163 13.86 4.52 8.42
N TRP A 164 14.74 5.49 8.19
CA TRP A 164 16.18 5.30 8.36
C TRP A 164 16.60 5.11 9.82
N ASP A 165 15.94 5.76 10.76
CA ASP A 165 16.21 5.59 12.19
C ASP A 165 16.00 4.15 12.69
N LEU A 166 15.12 3.38 12.04
CA LEU A 166 14.88 1.97 12.35
C LEU A 166 16.03 1.07 11.85
N HIS A 167 16.68 1.46 10.76
CA HIS A 167 17.72 0.69 10.09
C HIS A 167 18.94 1.56 9.74
N LYS A 168 19.61 2.13 10.75
CA LYS A 168 20.72 3.07 10.58
C LYS A 168 21.92 2.52 9.80
N THR A 169 22.05 1.22 9.71
CA THR A 169 23.10 0.55 8.93
C THR A 169 22.77 0.43 7.45
N MET A 170 21.50 0.65 7.07
CA MET A 170 21.07 0.60 5.68
C MET A 170 21.54 1.85 4.92
N PRO A 171 22.12 1.70 3.72
CA PRO A 171 22.46 2.85 2.88
C PRO A 171 21.23 3.70 2.56
N GLU A 172 21.36 5.02 2.58
CA GLU A 172 20.24 5.95 2.28
C GLU A 172 19.57 5.65 0.94
N ARG A 173 20.35 5.26 -0.07
CA ARG A 173 19.84 4.87 -1.38
C ARG A 173 18.82 3.74 -1.30
N ASP A 174 19.05 2.77 -0.43
CA ASP A 174 18.19 1.59 -0.29
C ASP A 174 16.90 1.97 0.45
N VAL A 175 17.00 2.83 1.48
CA VAL A 175 15.84 3.41 2.17
C VAL A 175 14.96 4.21 1.18
N ARG A 176 15.57 5.03 0.32
CA ARG A 176 14.86 5.77 -0.73
C ARG A 176 14.19 4.84 -1.75
N SER A 177 14.84 3.73 -2.10
CA SER A 177 14.27 2.71 -2.99
C SER A 177 13.06 2.02 -2.38
N ILE A 178 13.11 1.68 -1.09
CA ILE A 178 11.98 1.10 -0.36
C ILE A 178 10.83 2.10 -0.33
N LEU A 179 11.07 3.36 0.07
CA LEU A 179 10.05 4.40 0.08
C LEU A 179 9.42 4.61 -1.31
N ALA A 180 10.20 4.55 -2.37
CA ALA A 180 9.70 4.63 -3.74
C ALA A 180 8.78 3.45 -4.10
N SER A 181 9.06 2.23 -3.60
CA SER A 181 8.18 1.06 -3.80
C SER A 181 6.82 1.23 -3.12
N PHE A 182 6.77 2.03 -2.05
CA PHE A 182 5.54 2.47 -1.38
C PHE A 182 4.96 3.79 -1.93
N LEU A 183 5.35 4.18 -3.16
CA LEU A 183 4.87 5.35 -3.89
C LEU A 183 5.16 6.71 -3.22
N PHE A 184 6.23 6.81 -2.44
CA PHE A 184 6.75 8.11 -2.01
C PHE A 184 7.61 8.69 -3.12
N THR A 185 7.28 9.91 -3.53
CA THR A 185 8.10 10.65 -4.51
C THR A 185 9.31 11.30 -3.81
N ALA A 186 10.31 11.72 -4.59
CA ALA A 186 11.45 12.46 -4.04
C ALA A 186 11.04 13.69 -3.24
N LYS A 187 9.93 14.36 -3.61
CA LYS A 187 9.39 15.51 -2.88
C LYS A 187 8.69 15.12 -1.57
N ASP A 188 8.17 13.90 -1.48
CA ASP A 188 7.48 13.43 -0.28
C ASP A 188 8.46 12.96 0.79
N ILE A 189 9.61 12.45 0.39
CA ILE A 189 10.63 11.87 1.27
C ILE A 189 11.20 12.92 2.25
N ASP A 190 11.31 14.16 1.80
CA ASP A 190 11.87 15.27 2.60
C ASP A 190 10.79 16.01 3.43
N LYS A 191 9.49 15.66 3.28
CA LYS A 191 8.42 16.21 4.11
C LYS A 191 8.46 15.63 5.51
N THR A 192 8.01 16.41 6.49
CA THR A 192 7.76 15.89 7.83
C THR A 192 6.48 15.02 7.83
N VAL A 193 6.44 14.05 8.73
CA VAL A 193 5.26 13.17 8.91
C VAL A 193 4.01 14.00 9.20
N GLY A 194 4.14 15.13 9.92
CA GLY A 194 3.03 16.02 10.18
C GLY A 194 2.39 16.63 8.92
N GLN A 195 3.15 16.78 7.83
CA GLN A 195 2.69 17.34 6.55
C GLN A 195 2.04 16.31 5.63
N LEU A 196 2.06 15.03 6.00
CA LEU A 196 1.51 13.95 5.19
C LEU A 196 -0.02 13.89 5.28
N SER A 197 -0.67 13.53 4.17
CA SER A 197 -2.08 13.14 4.17
C SER A 197 -2.28 11.83 4.95
N GLY A 198 -3.52 11.53 5.35
CA GLY A 198 -3.87 10.29 6.03
C GLY A 198 -3.43 9.04 5.24
N GLY A 199 -3.65 9.03 3.91
CA GLY A 199 -3.21 7.93 3.05
C GLY A 199 -1.69 7.81 2.94
N GLN A 200 -0.96 8.92 2.95
CA GLN A 200 0.51 8.89 2.99
C GLN A 200 1.03 8.39 4.34
N LYS A 201 0.42 8.79 5.45
CA LYS A 201 0.76 8.27 6.79
C LYS A 201 0.51 6.76 6.86
N ALA A 202 -0.62 6.29 6.35
CA ALA A 202 -0.95 4.87 6.28
C ALA A 202 0.10 4.08 5.50
N ARG A 203 0.53 4.57 4.33
CA ARG A 203 1.62 3.96 3.56
C ARG A 203 2.95 3.97 4.30
N LEU A 204 3.28 5.06 5.01
CA LEU A 204 4.50 5.13 5.81
C LEU A 204 4.49 4.09 6.93
N THR A 205 3.36 3.94 7.65
CA THR A 205 3.20 2.91 8.68
C THR A 205 3.39 1.50 8.09
N LEU A 206 2.81 1.23 6.92
CA LEU A 206 3.01 -0.05 6.24
C LEU A 206 4.47 -0.26 5.81
N THR A 207 5.18 0.81 5.40
CA THR A 207 6.61 0.75 5.10
C THR A 207 7.41 0.37 6.34
N VAL A 208 7.14 1.01 7.48
CA VAL A 208 7.77 0.70 8.77
C VAL A 208 7.53 -0.75 9.13
N LEU A 209 6.27 -1.19 9.16
CA LEU A 209 5.91 -2.57 9.49
C LEU A 209 6.56 -3.62 8.56
N SER A 210 6.73 -3.30 7.27
CA SER A 210 7.39 -4.22 6.34
C SER A 210 8.87 -4.41 6.62
N LEU A 211 9.48 -3.47 7.34
CA LEU A 211 10.90 -3.48 7.70
C LEU A 211 11.17 -4.01 9.12
N GLU A 212 10.15 -4.08 9.97
CA GLU A 212 10.28 -4.64 11.33
C GLU A 212 10.43 -6.16 11.32
N HIS A 213 10.10 -6.81 10.18
CA HIS A 213 10.22 -8.26 9.98
C HIS A 213 9.48 -9.12 11.00
N ASP A 214 8.40 -8.58 11.57
CA ASP A 214 7.54 -9.27 12.51
C ASP A 214 6.89 -10.52 11.90
N ASN A 215 6.69 -11.55 12.72
CA ASN A 215 6.14 -12.83 12.26
C ASN A 215 4.65 -13.00 12.52
N PHE A 216 4.01 -12.04 13.19
CA PHE A 216 2.57 -11.97 13.39
C PHE A 216 2.08 -10.53 13.24
N LEU A 217 1.20 -10.29 12.27
CA LEU A 217 0.67 -8.95 12.00
C LEU A 217 -0.76 -8.81 12.52
N LEU A 218 -0.99 -7.78 13.32
CA LEU A 218 -2.30 -7.32 13.74
C LEU A 218 -2.63 -6.03 12.99
N MET A 219 -3.80 -5.99 12.33
CA MET A 219 -4.21 -4.82 11.56
C MET A 219 -5.60 -4.36 12.01
N ASP A 220 -5.70 -3.14 12.54
CA ASP A 220 -6.96 -2.51 12.93
C ASP A 220 -7.46 -1.60 11.80
N GLU A 221 -8.51 -2.02 11.08
CA GLU A 221 -9.13 -1.30 9.97
C GLU A 221 -8.15 -0.78 8.90
N PRO A 222 -7.22 -1.62 8.38
CA PRO A 222 -6.10 -1.17 7.54
C PRO A 222 -6.53 -0.49 6.25
N THR A 223 -7.77 -0.68 5.82
CA THR A 223 -8.28 -0.12 4.56
C THR A 223 -8.87 1.27 4.70
N ASN A 224 -9.12 1.78 5.92
CA ASN A 224 -9.84 3.04 6.10
C ASN A 224 -9.09 4.27 5.59
N HIS A 225 -7.76 4.27 5.71
CA HIS A 225 -6.92 5.41 5.32
C HIS A 225 -6.15 5.16 4.02
N LEU A 226 -6.24 3.95 3.45
CA LEU A 226 -5.59 3.67 2.18
C LEU A 226 -6.37 4.29 1.02
N ASP A 227 -5.67 4.94 0.11
CA ASP A 227 -6.23 5.34 -1.17
C ASP A 227 -6.54 4.09 -2.04
N ILE A 228 -7.33 4.30 -3.09
CA ILE A 228 -7.76 3.19 -3.96
C ILE A 228 -6.55 2.43 -4.54
N GLU A 229 -5.43 3.13 -4.76
CA GLU A 229 -4.21 2.55 -5.33
C GLU A 229 -3.49 1.62 -4.35
N ALA A 230 -3.53 1.93 -3.06
CA ALA A 230 -2.94 1.12 -2.01
C ALA A 230 -3.88 -0.02 -1.51
N LYS A 231 -5.18 0.04 -1.83
CA LYS A 231 -6.15 -1.02 -1.50
C LYS A 231 -6.13 -2.21 -2.46
N GLU A 232 -5.51 -2.06 -3.64
CA GLU A 232 -5.45 -3.09 -4.68
C GLU A 232 -4.18 -3.98 -4.56
N VAL A 233 -3.53 -3.98 -3.40
CA VAL A 233 -2.30 -4.74 -3.11
C VAL A 233 -2.61 -6.11 -2.51
#